data_357aa0cfb5c5ffdb0abcd46138f2fa75
#
_entry.id   357aa0cfb5c5ffdb0abcd46138f2fa75
#
_cell.length_a   1.000
_cell.length_b   1.000
_cell.length_c   1.000
_cell.angle_alpha   90.00
_cell.angle_beta   90.00
_cell.angle_gamma   90.00
#
_symmetry.space_group_name_H-M   'P 1'
#
loop_
_entity.id
_entity.type
_entity.pdbx_description
1 polymer ?
#
loop_
_entity_poly.entity_id
_entity_poly.type
_entity_poly.pdbx_seq_one_letter_code
_entity_poly.pdbx_strand_id
1 'polypeptide(L)'
;MITKKNEQDNDIYILGSDVQKEREKITAKRMWIALFICLVIMILAVIFVIFSSKEQTPEYYFEPEEMLQQSISIITANDENQNQKGYIKMQEETINDVPLLLYIPHKATMSLSLGVPDKSDSTIIFTTMAADIRRDNKKIVGDFVLSGKQLSRGTAKKGFCAVIDKTISIGMGEDTPLLQQAVENNGFFFRQYPLVHNGQLIENKPKNKSIRRALAVRNEQVIMVESKNIESFHDFSQALIDIGVSDAIYLVGGDAYGWYRNEELVLQEFGKEKTDFPENTSFIVWQIK
;
A
#
# COMPACT_ATOMS: atom_id res chain seq x y z
N MET A 1 79.31 -62.86 -43.65
CA MET A 1 78.00 -62.46 -44.23
C MET A 1 77.15 -61.92 -43.05
N ILE A 2 77.17 -60.65 -42.85
CA ILE A 2 76.56 -59.99 -41.67
C ILE A 2 75.34 -59.29 -42.21
N THR A 3 74.15 -59.69 -41.76
CA THR A 3 72.87 -59.01 -42.02
C THR A 3 72.64 -57.95 -40.92
N LYS A 4 72.56 -56.67 -41.36
CA LYS A 4 72.13 -55.55 -40.60
C LYS A 4 70.61 -55.65 -40.41
N LYS A 5 70.17 -55.65 -39.13
CA LYS A 5 68.75 -55.55 -38.72
C LYS A 5 68.35 -54.08 -38.71
N ASN A 6 67.29 -53.75 -39.41
CA ASN A 6 66.76 -52.40 -39.50
C ASN A 6 66.18 -51.96 -38.15
N GLU A 7 66.69 -50.92 -37.63
CA GLU A 7 66.19 -50.18 -36.38
C GLU A 7 65.24 -49.07 -36.75
N GLN A 8 64.34 -49.23 -37.70
CA GLN A 8 63.50 -48.11 -38.19
C GLN A 8 62.02 -48.17 -37.86
N ASP A 9 61.51 -49.19 -37.10
CA ASP A 9 60.06 -49.36 -36.90
C ASP A 9 59.53 -48.97 -35.49
N ASN A 10 60.37 -48.59 -34.53
CA ASN A 10 59.94 -48.30 -33.13
C ASN A 10 59.65 -46.82 -32.85
N ASP A 11 60.16 -45.88 -33.65
CA ASP A 11 60.00 -44.44 -33.36
C ASP A 11 58.65 -43.86 -33.88
N ILE A 12 57.99 -44.53 -34.83
CA ILE A 12 56.72 -44.04 -35.39
C ILE A 12 55.52 -44.28 -34.46
N TYR A 13 55.54 -45.33 -33.64
CA TYR A 13 54.47 -45.65 -32.68
C TYR A 13 54.48 -44.80 -31.41
N ILE A 14 55.60 -44.28 -30.95
CA ILE A 14 55.70 -43.44 -29.75
C ILE A 14 55.20 -42.01 -30.04
N LEU A 15 55.44 -41.45 -31.20
CA LEU A 15 54.96 -40.12 -31.59
C LEU A 15 53.44 -40.02 -31.71
N GLY A 16 52.77 -41.11 -32.12
CA GLY A 16 51.29 -41.13 -32.26
C GLY A 16 50.55 -41.12 -30.92
N SER A 17 51.08 -41.77 -29.90
CA SER A 17 50.43 -41.86 -28.57
C SER A 17 50.52 -40.56 -27.79
N ASP A 18 51.59 -39.81 -27.92
CA ASP A 18 51.76 -38.53 -27.18
C ASP A 18 50.91 -37.39 -27.81
N VAL A 19 50.81 -37.33 -29.13
CA VAL A 19 49.97 -36.38 -29.86
C VAL A 19 48.50 -36.63 -29.56
N GLN A 20 48.08 -37.90 -29.40
CA GLN A 20 46.69 -38.22 -29.12
C GLN A 20 46.33 -37.86 -27.67
N LYS A 21 47.20 -38.13 -26.68
CA LYS A 21 47.05 -37.72 -25.27
C LYS A 21 47.05 -36.19 -25.12
N GLU A 22 47.84 -35.49 -25.90
CA GLU A 22 47.86 -34.02 -25.86
C GLU A 22 46.60 -33.41 -26.44
N ARG A 23 46.07 -34.00 -27.56
CA ARG A 23 44.75 -33.58 -28.11
C ARG A 23 43.60 -33.84 -27.12
N GLU A 24 43.59 -34.96 -26.45
CA GLU A 24 42.58 -35.26 -25.42
C GLU A 24 42.64 -34.30 -24.21
N LYS A 25 43.84 -33.93 -23.75
CA LYS A 25 44.01 -32.91 -22.71
C LYS A 25 43.53 -31.51 -23.15
N ILE A 26 43.79 -31.14 -24.40
CA ILE A 26 43.33 -29.84 -24.94
C ILE A 26 41.82 -29.82 -25.10
N THR A 27 41.21 -30.91 -25.57
CA THR A 27 39.74 -31.02 -25.68
C THR A 27 39.08 -31.05 -24.33
N ALA A 28 39.62 -31.79 -23.34
CA ALA A 28 39.13 -31.79 -21.98
C ALA A 28 39.24 -30.38 -21.35
N LYS A 29 40.36 -29.69 -21.51
CA LYS A 29 40.55 -28.31 -21.01
C LYS A 29 39.56 -27.33 -21.64
N ARG A 30 39.30 -27.44 -22.96
CA ARG A 30 38.29 -26.61 -23.64
C ARG A 30 36.86 -26.90 -23.14
N MET A 31 36.56 -28.17 -22.89
CA MET A 31 35.27 -28.59 -22.36
C MET A 31 35.04 -28.02 -20.94
N TRP A 32 36.08 -28.07 -20.05
CA TRP A 32 36.01 -27.46 -18.73
C TRP A 32 35.86 -25.95 -18.77
N ILE A 33 36.54 -25.26 -19.69
CA ILE A 33 36.38 -23.81 -19.91
C ILE A 33 34.97 -23.50 -20.37
N ALA A 34 34.40 -24.28 -21.32
CA ALA A 34 33.03 -24.08 -21.76
C ALA A 34 32.01 -24.30 -20.67
N LEU A 35 32.16 -25.33 -19.82
CA LEU A 35 31.32 -25.58 -18.63
C LEU A 35 31.42 -24.43 -17.62
N PHE A 36 32.61 -23.90 -17.39
CA PHE A 36 32.80 -22.77 -16.48
C PHE A 36 32.12 -21.50 -17.01
N ILE A 37 32.23 -21.22 -18.31
CA ILE A 37 31.53 -20.09 -18.96
C ILE A 37 30.00 -20.24 -18.84
N CYS A 38 29.46 -21.44 -19.09
CA CYS A 38 28.04 -21.71 -18.92
C CYS A 38 27.58 -21.52 -17.48
N LEU A 39 28.39 -21.94 -16.50
CA LEU A 39 28.08 -21.74 -15.07
C LEU A 39 28.05 -20.24 -14.72
N VAL A 40 29.02 -19.47 -15.19
CA VAL A 40 29.06 -18.00 -14.96
C VAL A 40 27.84 -17.32 -15.60
N ILE A 41 27.47 -17.69 -16.82
CA ILE A 41 26.28 -17.14 -17.50
C ILE A 41 25.02 -17.48 -16.70
N MET A 42 24.90 -18.71 -16.19
CA MET A 42 23.77 -19.13 -15.36
C MET A 42 23.68 -18.33 -14.05
N ILE A 43 24.81 -18.11 -13.39
CA ILE A 43 24.89 -17.28 -12.18
C ILE A 43 24.48 -15.83 -12.50
N LEU A 44 24.98 -15.27 -13.58
CA LEU A 44 24.60 -13.91 -14.01
C LEU A 44 23.11 -13.80 -14.36
N ALA A 45 22.54 -14.83 -14.99
CA ALA A 45 21.11 -14.89 -15.27
C ALA A 45 20.26 -14.95 -14.00
N VAL A 46 20.68 -15.75 -13.01
CA VAL A 46 20.02 -15.81 -11.69
C VAL A 46 20.12 -14.48 -10.96
N ILE A 47 21.29 -13.85 -10.96
CA ILE A 47 21.49 -12.51 -10.38
C ILE A 47 20.62 -11.49 -11.11
N PHE A 48 20.55 -11.53 -12.42
CA PHE A 48 19.69 -10.66 -13.21
C PHE A 48 18.20 -10.86 -12.88
N VAL A 49 17.73 -12.10 -12.75
CA VAL A 49 16.35 -12.40 -12.31
C VAL A 49 16.10 -11.90 -10.90
N ILE A 50 17.03 -12.10 -9.95
CA ILE A 50 16.90 -11.61 -8.56
C ILE A 50 16.88 -10.07 -8.53
N PHE A 51 17.69 -9.40 -9.35
CA PHE A 51 17.69 -7.93 -9.43
C PHE A 51 16.51 -7.37 -10.23
N SER A 52 16.02 -8.08 -11.26
CA SER A 52 14.82 -7.68 -12.03
C SER A 52 13.53 -7.96 -11.26
N SER A 53 13.50 -8.96 -10.39
CA SER A 53 12.37 -9.26 -9.52
C SER A 53 12.35 -8.44 -8.22
N LYS A 54 13.34 -7.56 -7.99
CA LYS A 54 13.11 -6.47 -7.04
C LYS A 54 11.95 -5.68 -7.64
N GLU A 55 10.74 -5.94 -7.13
CA GLU A 55 9.60 -5.07 -7.31
C GLU A 55 10.11 -3.65 -7.15
N GLN A 56 10.13 -2.90 -8.23
CA GLN A 56 10.32 -1.47 -8.15
C GLN A 56 9.22 -1.02 -7.21
N THR A 57 9.60 -0.67 -5.98
CA THR A 57 8.68 0.07 -5.11
C THR A 57 8.19 1.22 -5.97
N PRO A 58 6.87 1.35 -6.21
CA PRO A 58 6.38 2.46 -6.99
C PRO A 58 6.95 3.71 -6.36
N GLU A 59 7.69 4.48 -7.13
CA GLU A 59 8.15 5.78 -6.71
C GLU A 59 6.88 6.61 -6.53
N TYR A 60 6.48 6.82 -5.28
CA TYR A 60 5.27 7.54 -4.91
C TYR A 60 5.52 9.02 -5.17
N TYR A 61 5.42 9.39 -6.41
CA TYR A 61 5.58 10.76 -6.83
C TYR A 61 4.23 11.31 -7.28
N PHE A 62 3.77 12.34 -6.61
CA PHE A 62 2.61 13.13 -7.02
C PHE A 62 3.09 14.54 -7.34
N GLU A 63 2.93 14.99 -8.57
CA GLU A 63 3.03 16.37 -8.97
C GLU A 63 1.68 16.85 -9.47
N PRO A 64 0.96 17.69 -8.73
CA PRO A 64 -0.14 18.45 -9.31
C PRO A 64 0.46 19.63 -10.09
N GLU A 65 0.02 19.80 -11.31
CA GLU A 65 0.49 20.90 -12.18
C GLU A 65 -0.07 22.27 -11.81
N GLU A 66 -1.06 22.34 -10.89
CA GLU A 66 -1.63 23.60 -10.41
C GLU A 66 -1.90 23.59 -8.92
N MET A 67 -1.66 24.74 -8.26
CA MET A 67 -2.09 24.96 -6.88
C MET A 67 -3.62 25.03 -6.85
N LEU A 68 -4.28 23.89 -6.57
CA LEU A 68 -5.70 23.89 -6.30
C LEU A 68 -5.95 24.66 -5.00
N GLN A 69 -6.85 25.62 -5.05
CA GLN A 69 -7.31 26.35 -3.86
C GLN A 69 -7.78 25.35 -2.81
N GLN A 70 -7.33 25.56 -1.58
CA GLN A 70 -7.77 24.73 -0.45
C GLN A 70 -9.27 24.92 -0.26
N SER A 71 -10.06 23.93 -0.63
CA SER A 71 -11.42 23.80 -0.12
C SER A 71 -11.42 22.72 0.95
N ILE A 72 -12.13 22.95 2.00
CA ILE A 72 -12.22 22.05 3.16
C ILE A 72 -13.68 21.69 3.30
N SER A 73 -13.99 20.40 3.15
CA SER A 73 -15.32 19.91 3.51
C SER A 73 -15.34 19.67 5.02
N ILE A 74 -16.10 20.46 5.75
CA ILE A 74 -16.28 20.33 7.19
C ILE A 74 -17.59 19.61 7.44
N ILE A 75 -17.51 18.48 8.13
CA ILE A 75 -18.67 17.66 8.48
C ILE A 75 -18.70 17.43 9.97
N THR A 76 -19.78 17.84 10.60
CA THR A 76 -20.12 17.48 11.98
C THR A 76 -20.88 16.16 11.99
N ALA A 77 -20.55 15.28 12.92
CA ALA A 77 -21.34 14.06 13.14
C ALA A 77 -22.76 14.47 13.59
N ASN A 78 -23.77 14.25 12.74
CA ASN A 78 -25.16 14.55 13.07
C ASN A 78 -25.66 13.62 14.17
N ASP A 79 -26.11 14.21 15.27
CA ASP A 79 -26.59 13.56 16.47
C ASP A 79 -28.13 13.63 16.50
N GLU A 80 -28.80 12.84 15.68
CA GLU A 80 -30.27 12.75 15.72
C GLU A 80 -30.72 11.45 16.39
N ASN A 81 -31.36 11.58 17.55
CA ASN A 81 -32.00 10.54 18.39
C ASN A 81 -31.12 9.85 19.46
N GLN A 82 -31.30 10.25 20.70
CA GLN A 82 -30.51 9.83 21.88
C GLN A 82 -30.67 8.34 22.28
N ASN A 83 -31.61 7.58 21.76
CA ASN A 83 -31.95 6.23 22.27
C ASN A 83 -31.41 5.02 21.47
N GLN A 84 -30.73 5.21 20.38
CA GLN A 84 -30.12 4.12 19.63
C GLN A 84 -28.62 4.05 19.84
N LYS A 85 -28.07 2.83 20.00
CA LYS A 85 -26.61 2.57 20.03
C LYS A 85 -25.99 2.92 18.68
N GLY A 86 -24.74 3.39 18.66
CA GLY A 86 -23.99 3.60 17.42
C GLY A 86 -23.67 2.27 16.73
N TYR A 87 -23.64 2.27 15.40
CA TYR A 87 -23.36 1.10 14.57
C TYR A 87 -22.84 1.53 13.19
N ILE A 88 -22.40 0.58 12.40
CA ILE A 88 -22.07 0.78 10.99
C ILE A 88 -23.15 0.16 10.12
N LYS A 89 -23.77 0.98 9.27
CA LYS A 89 -24.61 0.49 8.18
C LYS A 89 -23.72 0.18 6.98
N MET A 90 -23.68 -1.08 6.57
CA MET A 90 -22.99 -1.50 5.36
C MET A 90 -23.97 -1.55 4.19
N GLN A 91 -23.61 -0.93 3.07
CA GLN A 91 -24.37 -0.94 1.82
C GLN A 91 -23.48 -1.37 0.66
N GLU A 92 -24.06 -2.10 -0.30
CA GLU A 92 -23.41 -2.40 -1.56
C GLU A 92 -23.98 -1.51 -2.67
N GLU A 93 -23.11 -0.91 -3.46
CA GLU A 93 -23.47 -0.20 -4.68
C GLU A 93 -22.57 -0.67 -5.83
N THR A 94 -23.10 -0.75 -7.03
CA THR A 94 -22.31 -1.03 -8.24
C THR A 94 -22.51 0.12 -9.21
N ILE A 95 -21.42 0.73 -9.63
CA ILE A 95 -21.43 1.83 -10.58
C ILE A 95 -20.40 1.56 -11.67
N ASN A 96 -20.79 1.62 -12.94
CA ASN A 96 -19.91 1.39 -14.10
C ASN A 96 -19.06 0.12 -13.95
N ASP A 97 -19.71 -0.99 -13.58
CA ASP A 97 -19.09 -2.32 -13.31
C ASP A 97 -18.09 -2.36 -12.13
N VAL A 98 -18.00 -1.31 -11.34
CA VAL A 98 -17.20 -1.27 -10.10
C VAL A 98 -18.10 -1.52 -8.90
N PRO A 99 -18.05 -2.69 -8.28
CA PRO A 99 -18.81 -2.98 -7.06
C PRO A 99 -18.10 -2.39 -5.84
N LEU A 100 -18.85 -1.64 -5.03
CA LEU A 100 -18.38 -0.92 -3.85
C LEU A 100 -19.10 -1.38 -2.59
N LEU A 101 -18.39 -1.38 -1.46
CA LEU A 101 -18.91 -1.51 -0.11
C LEU A 101 -18.80 -0.16 0.58
N LEU A 102 -19.92 0.37 1.07
CA LEU A 102 -20.02 1.64 1.77
C LEU A 102 -20.27 1.34 3.25
N TYR A 103 -19.39 1.82 4.12
CA TYR A 103 -19.52 1.70 5.56
C TYR A 103 -19.87 3.07 6.13
N ILE A 104 -21.10 3.19 6.57
CA ILE A 104 -21.73 4.44 7.00
C ILE A 104 -21.82 4.43 8.52
N PRO A 105 -21.03 5.27 9.23
CA PRO A 105 -21.10 5.34 10.69
C PRO A 105 -22.32 6.10 11.15
N HIS A 106 -23.00 5.53 12.16
CA HIS A 106 -24.12 6.14 12.84
C HIS A 106 -23.78 6.37 14.31
N LYS A 107 -24.01 7.59 14.82
CA LYS A 107 -23.86 7.99 16.21
C LYS A 107 -22.48 7.68 16.82
N ALA A 108 -21.44 7.98 16.08
CA ALA A 108 -20.07 7.77 16.51
C ALA A 108 -19.21 8.97 16.14
N THR A 109 -18.12 9.11 16.87
CA THR A 109 -17.07 10.11 16.59
C THR A 109 -15.83 9.42 16.08
N MET A 110 -15.11 10.08 15.17
CA MET A 110 -13.87 9.56 14.60
C MET A 110 -12.65 10.04 15.39
N SER A 111 -11.69 9.17 15.54
CA SER A 111 -10.36 9.43 16.09
C SER A 111 -9.31 8.59 15.38
N LEU A 112 -8.05 8.71 15.80
CA LEU A 112 -6.96 7.84 15.34
C LEU A 112 -6.38 7.08 16.53
N SER A 113 -5.82 5.89 16.26
CA SER A 113 -5.00 5.13 17.20
C SER A 113 -3.72 4.62 16.55
N LEU A 114 -2.72 4.29 17.37
CA LEU A 114 -1.60 3.44 16.98
C LEU A 114 -1.80 2.04 17.57
N GLY A 115 -1.44 1.03 16.77
CA GLY A 115 -1.73 -0.36 17.09
C GLY A 115 -3.20 -0.74 16.84
N VAL A 116 -3.48 -2.02 16.83
CA VAL A 116 -4.82 -2.56 16.58
C VAL A 116 -5.73 -2.23 17.75
N PRO A 117 -6.88 -1.55 17.51
CA PRO A 117 -7.86 -1.31 18.55
C PRO A 117 -8.43 -2.62 19.14
N ASP A 118 -8.74 -2.60 20.44
CA ASP A 118 -9.27 -3.77 21.12
C ASP A 118 -10.69 -4.10 20.66
N LYS A 119 -10.87 -5.29 20.08
CA LYS A 119 -12.19 -5.80 19.64
C LYS A 119 -13.15 -6.03 20.81
N SER A 120 -12.66 -6.19 22.04
CA SER A 120 -13.51 -6.36 23.22
C SER A 120 -14.12 -5.04 23.70
N ASP A 121 -13.56 -3.89 23.28
CA ASP A 121 -14.17 -2.59 23.56
C ASP A 121 -15.45 -2.41 22.75
N SER A 122 -16.59 -2.55 23.43
CA SER A 122 -17.91 -2.43 22.80
C SER A 122 -18.27 -1.01 22.38
N THR A 123 -17.49 -0.02 22.77
CA THR A 123 -17.68 1.38 22.34
C THR A 123 -17.12 1.63 20.95
N ILE A 124 -16.16 0.83 20.51
CA ILE A 124 -15.61 0.93 19.15
C ILE A 124 -16.53 0.18 18.18
N ILE A 125 -16.98 0.89 17.16
CA ILE A 125 -17.90 0.30 16.14
C ILE A 125 -17.27 0.13 14.78
N PHE A 126 -16.11 0.76 14.51
CA PHE A 126 -15.39 0.60 13.24
C PHE A 126 -13.91 0.90 13.42
N THR A 127 -13.09 0.14 12.72
CA THR A 127 -11.68 0.46 12.57
C THR A 127 -11.13 -0.01 11.23
N THR A 128 -10.20 0.74 10.67
CA THR A 128 -9.43 0.40 9.47
C THR A 128 -8.08 1.09 9.49
N MET A 129 -7.10 0.51 8.80
CA MET A 129 -5.77 1.12 8.70
C MET A 129 -5.83 2.47 7.96
N ALA A 130 -5.16 3.49 8.52
CA ALA A 130 -5.21 4.88 8.04
C ALA A 130 -4.03 5.26 7.14
N ALA A 131 -2.90 5.64 7.76
CA ALA A 131 -1.72 6.12 7.06
C ALA A 131 -0.78 4.98 6.67
N ASP A 132 -0.07 5.15 5.55
CA ASP A 132 0.98 4.23 5.17
C ASP A 132 2.20 4.32 6.09
N ILE A 133 2.90 3.21 6.22
CA ILE A 133 4.21 3.13 6.87
C ILE A 133 5.28 2.75 5.84
N ARG A 134 6.50 3.26 6.03
CA ARG A 134 7.64 2.93 5.19
C ARG A 134 8.04 1.46 5.38
N ARG A 135 8.46 0.82 4.32
CA ARG A 135 8.90 -0.59 4.38
C ARG A 135 10.21 -0.76 5.14
N ASP A 136 11.13 0.19 4.97
CA ASP A 136 12.50 0.15 5.50
C ASP A 136 12.57 0.34 7.02
N ASN A 137 11.89 1.35 7.55
CA ASN A 137 12.02 1.74 8.95
C ASN A 137 10.70 1.77 9.73
N LYS A 138 9.60 1.35 9.09
CA LYS A 138 8.25 1.27 9.68
C LYS A 138 7.70 2.61 10.22
N LYS A 139 8.29 3.75 9.84
CA LYS A 139 7.79 5.07 10.21
C LYS A 139 6.59 5.45 9.35
N ILE A 140 5.67 6.21 9.94
CA ILE A 140 4.49 6.75 9.23
C ILE A 140 4.94 7.69 8.11
N VAL A 141 4.26 7.63 6.97
CA VAL A 141 4.53 8.48 5.80
C VAL A 141 3.67 9.74 5.87
N GLY A 142 4.31 10.90 5.75
CA GLY A 142 3.65 12.21 5.80
C GLY A 142 3.42 12.73 7.22
N ASP A 143 2.78 13.91 7.31
CA ASP A 143 2.40 14.47 8.62
C ASP A 143 1.38 13.57 9.31
N PHE A 144 1.58 13.37 10.60
CA PHE A 144 0.69 12.59 11.45
C PHE A 144 0.64 13.16 12.86
N VAL A 145 -0.57 13.50 13.32
CA VAL A 145 -0.84 14.01 14.67
C VAL A 145 -1.80 13.06 15.38
N LEU A 146 -1.44 12.68 16.59
CA LEU A 146 -2.25 11.85 17.47
C LEU A 146 -2.50 12.60 18.77
N SER A 147 -3.75 12.97 19.03
CA SER A 147 -4.15 13.73 20.24
C SER A 147 -3.22 14.92 20.53
N GLY A 148 -3.04 15.79 19.52
CA GLY A 148 -2.18 16.97 19.60
C GLY A 148 -0.68 16.74 19.47
N LYS A 149 -0.22 15.48 19.53
CA LYS A 149 1.20 15.15 19.40
C LYS A 149 1.55 14.82 17.95
N GLN A 150 2.42 15.63 17.32
CA GLN A 150 2.94 15.34 15.99
C GLN A 150 3.99 14.21 16.08
N LEU A 151 3.68 13.05 15.49
CA LEU A 151 4.51 11.84 15.51
C LEU A 151 5.33 11.66 14.23
N SER A 152 4.88 12.25 13.12
CA SER A 152 5.58 12.20 11.84
C SER A 152 5.45 13.54 11.10
N ARG A 153 6.42 13.83 10.24
CA ARG A 153 6.46 15.03 9.40
C ARG A 153 6.73 14.64 7.96
N GLY A 154 6.09 15.36 7.04
CA GLY A 154 6.34 15.23 5.61
C GLY A 154 5.13 15.55 4.75
N THR A 155 5.37 16.06 3.55
CA THR A 155 4.35 16.46 2.57
C THR A 155 4.24 15.49 1.40
N ALA A 156 4.78 14.27 1.54
CA ALA A 156 4.85 13.28 0.45
C ALA A 156 3.48 12.94 -0.17
N LYS A 157 2.40 13.13 0.58
CA LYS A 157 1.03 12.94 0.14
C LYS A 157 0.22 14.19 0.44
N LYS A 158 -0.48 14.72 -0.58
CA LYS A 158 -1.16 16.03 -0.49
C LYS A 158 -2.57 15.94 0.07
N GLY A 159 -3.22 14.78 0.02
CA GLY A 159 -4.49 14.55 0.69
C GLY A 159 -4.30 14.50 2.21
N PHE A 160 -5.27 14.99 2.96
CA PHE A 160 -5.26 14.96 4.41
C PHE A 160 -6.65 14.71 5.00
N CYS A 161 -6.65 14.19 6.22
CA CYS A 161 -7.80 14.22 7.11
C CYS A 161 -7.38 14.83 8.43
N ALA A 162 -8.18 15.75 8.94
CA ALA A 162 -8.06 16.34 10.28
C ALA A 162 -9.34 16.07 11.08
N VAL A 163 -9.18 15.80 12.39
CA VAL A 163 -10.28 15.71 13.34
C VAL A 163 -9.99 16.66 14.49
N ILE A 164 -10.76 17.72 14.59
CA ILE A 164 -10.58 18.78 15.58
C ILE A 164 -11.97 19.08 16.19
N ASP A 165 -12.09 19.02 17.50
CA ASP A 165 -13.35 19.27 18.20
C ASP A 165 -14.55 18.49 17.60
N LYS A 166 -14.30 17.20 17.25
CA LYS A 166 -15.24 16.28 16.58
C LYS A 166 -15.61 16.64 15.14
N THR A 167 -15.08 17.73 14.61
CA THR A 167 -15.23 18.09 13.19
C THR A 167 -14.21 17.33 12.37
N ILE A 168 -14.67 16.64 11.33
CA ILE A 168 -13.84 15.90 10.39
C ILE A 168 -13.69 16.76 9.13
N SER A 169 -12.47 17.04 8.74
CA SER A 169 -12.14 17.76 7.52
C SER A 169 -11.30 16.87 6.61
N ILE A 170 -11.74 16.69 5.38
CA ILE A 170 -11.02 15.97 4.33
C ILE A 170 -10.69 16.96 3.23
N GLY A 171 -9.46 16.99 2.78
CA GLY A 171 -9.04 17.93 1.76
C GLY A 171 -7.68 17.59 1.14
N MET A 172 -7.19 18.53 0.34
CA MET A 172 -5.92 18.44 -0.34
C MET A 172 -5.13 19.75 -0.21
N GLY A 173 -3.83 19.66 0.02
CA GLY A 173 -2.89 20.79 0.10
C GLY A 173 -1.59 20.40 0.77
N GLU A 174 -0.49 21.05 0.38
CA GLU A 174 0.80 20.87 1.06
C GLU A 174 0.79 21.56 2.42
N ASP A 175 0.37 22.81 2.43
CA ASP A 175 0.25 23.64 3.63
C ASP A 175 -1.20 23.83 3.99
N THR A 176 -1.60 23.25 5.11
CA THR A 176 -2.95 23.44 5.65
C THR A 176 -2.87 23.90 7.11
N PRO A 177 -3.64 24.93 7.50
CA PRO A 177 -3.68 25.38 8.90
C PRO A 177 -4.22 24.30 9.84
N LEU A 178 -4.95 23.32 9.33
CA LEU A 178 -5.53 22.22 10.12
C LEU A 178 -4.47 21.34 10.78
N LEU A 179 -3.26 21.24 10.20
CA LEU A 179 -2.16 20.52 10.85
C LEU A 179 -1.79 21.16 12.17
N GLN A 180 -1.57 22.49 12.17
CA GLN A 180 -1.23 23.24 13.39
C GLN A 180 -2.41 23.25 14.38
N GLN A 181 -3.63 23.46 13.89
CA GLN A 181 -4.83 23.42 14.73
C GLN A 181 -5.03 22.04 15.39
N ALA A 182 -4.74 20.94 14.69
CA ALA A 182 -4.79 19.60 15.29
C ALA A 182 -3.78 19.44 16.43
N VAL A 183 -2.59 20.03 16.32
CA VAL A 183 -1.60 20.03 17.40
C VAL A 183 -2.09 20.87 18.60
N GLU A 184 -2.61 22.06 18.34
CA GLU A 184 -3.03 23.01 19.39
C GLU A 184 -4.29 22.59 20.13
N ASN A 185 -5.21 21.90 19.45
CA ASN A 185 -6.52 21.50 20.01
C ASN A 185 -6.61 20.02 20.38
N ASN A 186 -5.49 19.35 20.62
CA ASN A 186 -5.45 17.92 20.94
C ASN A 186 -6.18 17.05 19.91
N GLY A 187 -6.18 17.49 18.64
CA GLY A 187 -6.83 16.82 17.52
C GLY A 187 -6.00 15.71 16.91
N PHE A 188 -6.47 15.27 15.76
CA PHE A 188 -5.85 14.22 14.95
C PHE A 188 -5.63 14.73 13.54
N PHE A 189 -4.57 14.26 12.89
CA PHE A 189 -4.26 14.60 11.51
C PHE A 189 -3.45 13.47 10.85
N PHE A 190 -3.74 13.15 9.58
CA PHE A 190 -2.89 12.28 8.79
C PHE A 190 -2.95 12.63 7.32
N ARG A 191 -1.89 12.27 6.58
CA ARG A 191 -1.80 12.45 5.13
C ARG A 191 -1.96 11.14 4.39
N GLN A 192 -2.63 11.24 3.22
CA GLN A 192 -2.75 10.15 2.25
C GLN A 192 -2.91 10.70 0.82
N TYR A 193 -2.98 9.80 -0.17
CA TYR A 193 -3.26 10.19 -1.56
C TYR A 193 -4.65 10.80 -1.66
N PRO A 194 -4.81 12.00 -2.25
CA PRO A 194 -6.12 12.51 -2.60
C PRO A 194 -6.67 11.68 -3.76
N LEU A 195 -7.93 11.31 -3.71
CA LEU A 195 -8.64 10.56 -4.76
C LEU A 195 -9.65 11.42 -5.49
N VAL A 196 -10.44 12.16 -4.72
CA VAL A 196 -11.45 13.11 -5.21
C VAL A 196 -11.32 14.40 -4.43
N HIS A 197 -11.41 15.54 -5.11
CA HIS A 197 -11.41 16.85 -4.49
C HIS A 197 -12.38 17.76 -5.20
N ASN A 198 -13.35 18.35 -4.47
CA ASN A 198 -14.44 19.15 -5.04
C ASN A 198 -15.20 18.43 -6.16
N GLY A 199 -15.45 17.14 -6.03
CA GLY A 199 -16.11 16.32 -7.04
C GLY A 199 -15.27 16.05 -8.30
N GLN A 200 -13.99 16.37 -8.29
CA GLN A 200 -13.07 16.14 -9.40
C GLN A 200 -12.08 15.02 -9.09
N LEU A 201 -11.78 14.21 -10.09
CA LEU A 201 -10.82 13.13 -9.99
C LEU A 201 -9.40 13.70 -9.84
N ILE A 202 -8.66 13.16 -8.87
CA ILE A 202 -7.24 13.44 -8.71
C ILE A 202 -6.44 12.25 -9.20
N GLU A 203 -5.68 12.44 -10.27
CA GLU A 203 -4.83 11.40 -10.81
C GLU A 203 -3.66 11.07 -9.88
N ASN A 204 -3.44 9.78 -9.71
CA ASN A 204 -2.36 9.25 -8.90
C ASN A 204 -1.43 8.36 -9.74
N LYS A 205 -0.13 8.43 -9.49
CA LYS A 205 0.89 7.71 -10.27
C LYS A 205 0.86 6.19 -10.15
N PRO A 206 0.56 5.55 -8.99
CA PRO A 206 0.56 4.10 -8.92
C PRO A 206 -0.44 3.47 -9.90
N LYS A 207 0.04 2.58 -10.79
CA LYS A 207 -0.77 1.94 -11.83
C LYS A 207 -1.23 0.52 -11.48
N ASN A 208 -0.80 0.00 -10.32
CA ASN A 208 -1.19 -1.32 -9.86
C ASN A 208 -2.68 -1.37 -9.49
N LYS A 209 -3.30 -2.54 -9.70
CA LYS A 209 -4.64 -2.84 -9.19
C LYS A 209 -4.58 -3.49 -7.82
N SER A 210 -5.50 -3.16 -6.94
CA SER A 210 -5.63 -3.72 -5.59
C SER A 210 -7.05 -3.47 -5.07
N ILE A 211 -7.46 -4.13 -4.00
CA ILE A 211 -8.61 -3.66 -3.21
C ILE A 211 -8.29 -2.25 -2.74
N ARG A 212 -9.18 -1.31 -3.07
CA ARG A 212 -9.02 0.11 -2.76
C ARG A 212 -9.93 0.50 -1.62
N ARG A 213 -9.46 1.40 -0.76
CA ARG A 213 -10.23 2.00 0.31
C ARG A 213 -10.08 3.49 0.33
N ALA A 214 -11.15 4.17 0.72
CA ALA A 214 -11.17 5.63 0.85
C ALA A 214 -11.94 6.05 2.09
N LEU A 215 -11.47 7.11 2.72
CA LEU A 215 -12.30 7.94 3.59
C LEU A 215 -12.87 9.04 2.71
N ALA A 216 -14.19 9.16 2.67
CA ALA A 216 -14.89 9.97 1.69
C ALA A 216 -16.01 10.79 2.32
N VAL A 217 -16.32 11.93 1.69
CA VAL A 217 -17.48 12.77 1.98
C VAL A 217 -18.53 12.53 0.93
N ARG A 218 -19.69 12.07 1.34
CA ARG A 218 -20.87 11.89 0.49
C ARG A 218 -22.11 12.40 1.19
N ASN A 219 -22.87 13.28 0.56
CA ASN A 219 -24.09 13.86 1.15
C ASN A 219 -23.84 14.44 2.56
N GLU A 220 -22.79 15.23 2.71
CA GLU A 220 -22.38 15.84 3.98
C GLU A 220 -22.06 14.82 5.11
N GLN A 221 -21.86 13.57 4.77
CA GLN A 221 -21.51 12.51 5.71
C GLN A 221 -20.14 11.91 5.37
N VAL A 222 -19.32 11.64 6.39
CA VAL A 222 -18.07 10.92 6.24
C VAL A 222 -18.35 9.43 6.27
N ILE A 223 -17.91 8.73 5.23
CA ILE A 223 -18.06 7.28 5.05
C ILE A 223 -16.70 6.66 4.70
N MET A 224 -16.56 5.37 4.94
CA MET A 224 -15.49 4.57 4.33
C MET A 224 -16.06 3.81 3.14
N VAL A 225 -15.32 3.80 2.02
CA VAL A 225 -15.68 3.06 0.81
C VAL A 225 -14.58 2.06 0.49
N GLU A 226 -14.96 0.83 0.15
CA GLU A 226 -14.05 -0.23 -0.28
C GLU A 226 -14.50 -0.77 -1.64
N SER A 227 -13.55 -1.03 -2.55
CA SER A 227 -13.86 -1.80 -3.76
C SER A 227 -13.93 -3.29 -3.44
N LYS A 228 -14.96 -4.01 -3.92
CA LYS A 228 -15.07 -5.48 -3.74
C LYS A 228 -14.05 -6.22 -4.61
N ASN A 229 -13.68 -5.64 -5.76
CA ASN A 229 -12.70 -6.18 -6.68
C ASN A 229 -11.41 -5.34 -6.65
N ILE A 230 -10.34 -5.90 -7.23
CA ILE A 230 -9.09 -5.16 -7.42
C ILE A 230 -9.27 -4.08 -8.48
N GLU A 231 -9.04 -2.81 -8.11
CA GLU A 231 -9.21 -1.65 -8.97
C GLU A 231 -7.93 -0.82 -9.09
N SER A 232 -7.82 -0.08 -10.20
CA SER A 232 -6.81 0.98 -10.32
C SER A 232 -7.19 2.17 -9.41
N PHE A 233 -6.28 3.09 -9.18
CA PHE A 233 -6.62 4.36 -8.51
C PHE A 233 -7.62 5.15 -9.34
N HIS A 234 -7.44 5.20 -10.66
CA HIS A 234 -8.32 5.93 -11.59
C HIS A 234 -9.75 5.40 -11.54
N ASP A 235 -9.95 4.09 -11.81
CA ASP A 235 -11.28 3.48 -11.87
C ASP A 235 -12.02 3.62 -10.53
N PHE A 236 -11.29 3.41 -9.42
CA PHE A 236 -11.86 3.58 -8.08
C PHE A 236 -12.23 5.04 -7.78
N SER A 237 -11.37 6.02 -8.12
CA SER A 237 -11.66 7.44 -7.93
C SER A 237 -12.84 7.90 -8.80
N GLN A 238 -12.93 7.41 -10.04
CA GLN A 238 -14.07 7.69 -10.91
C GLN A 238 -15.36 7.13 -10.33
N ALA A 239 -15.34 5.88 -9.84
CA ALA A 239 -16.50 5.27 -9.20
C ALA A 239 -16.95 6.05 -7.95
N LEU A 240 -16.02 6.61 -7.17
CA LEU A 240 -16.36 7.49 -6.04
C LEU A 240 -17.11 8.75 -6.50
N ILE A 241 -16.66 9.38 -7.57
CA ILE A 241 -17.37 10.55 -8.15
C ILE A 241 -18.77 10.16 -8.61
N ASP A 242 -18.87 9.05 -9.33
CA ASP A 242 -20.12 8.59 -9.93
C ASP A 242 -21.19 8.24 -8.87
N ILE A 243 -20.77 7.87 -7.63
CA ILE A 243 -21.70 7.71 -6.49
C ILE A 243 -21.92 9.01 -5.71
N GLY A 244 -21.40 10.15 -6.16
CA GLY A 244 -21.64 11.46 -5.56
C GLY A 244 -20.71 11.85 -4.42
N VAL A 245 -19.49 11.32 -4.38
CA VAL A 245 -18.45 11.73 -3.42
C VAL A 245 -17.89 13.10 -3.83
N SER A 246 -17.83 14.04 -2.88
CA SER A 246 -17.25 15.37 -3.09
C SER A 246 -15.75 15.41 -2.82
N ASP A 247 -15.30 14.74 -1.76
CA ASP A 247 -13.90 14.69 -1.36
C ASP A 247 -13.55 13.28 -0.85
N ALA A 248 -12.37 12.78 -1.20
CA ALA A 248 -11.91 11.50 -0.73
C ALA A 248 -10.39 11.44 -0.67
N ILE A 249 -9.88 10.78 0.37
CA ILE A 249 -8.49 10.36 0.48
C ILE A 249 -8.41 8.85 0.57
N TYR A 250 -7.29 8.32 0.07
CA TYR A 250 -7.00 6.89 0.13
C TYR A 250 -6.79 6.43 1.57
N LEU A 251 -7.18 5.21 1.87
CA LEU A 251 -6.80 4.47 3.06
C LEU A 251 -6.01 3.22 2.64
N VAL A 252 -5.26 2.64 3.57
CA VAL A 252 -4.49 1.43 3.26
C VAL A 252 -5.43 0.33 2.78
N GLY A 253 -5.26 -0.08 1.54
CA GLY A 253 -6.08 -1.10 0.87
C GLY A 253 -5.46 -2.50 0.88
N GLY A 254 -5.81 -3.32 -0.10
CA GLY A 254 -5.36 -4.71 -0.19
C GLY A 254 -5.77 -5.53 1.02
N ASP A 255 -4.81 -6.24 1.60
CA ASP A 255 -5.01 -7.09 2.78
C ASP A 255 -5.05 -6.30 4.11
N ALA A 256 -5.12 -4.96 4.09
CA ALA A 256 -5.16 -4.16 5.31
C ALA A 256 -6.36 -4.58 6.19
N TYR A 257 -6.06 -4.80 7.46
CA TYR A 257 -7.04 -5.29 8.42
C TYR A 257 -7.97 -4.19 8.92
N GLY A 258 -9.21 -4.56 9.15
CA GLY A 258 -10.21 -3.74 9.80
C GLY A 258 -11.41 -4.55 10.25
N TRP A 259 -12.28 -3.93 11.02
CA TRP A 259 -13.51 -4.55 11.49
C TRP A 259 -14.57 -3.50 11.80
N TYR A 260 -15.83 -3.95 11.86
CA TYR A 260 -16.95 -3.08 12.22
C TYR A 260 -18.03 -3.86 12.98
N ARG A 261 -18.90 -3.14 13.70
CA ARG A 261 -20.14 -3.66 14.28
C ARG A 261 -21.31 -3.20 13.44
N ASN A 262 -22.05 -4.17 12.93
CA ASN A 262 -23.24 -3.91 12.10
C ASN A 262 -24.43 -3.38 12.93
N GLU A 263 -25.58 -3.25 12.31
CA GLU A 263 -26.82 -2.75 12.95
C GLU A 263 -27.26 -3.63 14.13
N GLU A 264 -26.96 -4.93 14.12
CA GLU A 264 -27.20 -5.86 15.22
C GLU A 264 -26.04 -5.91 16.25
N LEU A 265 -25.05 -5.03 16.09
CA LEU A 265 -23.81 -4.96 16.89
C LEU A 265 -22.94 -6.24 16.79
N VAL A 266 -23.16 -7.05 15.74
CA VAL A 266 -22.32 -8.21 15.44
C VAL A 266 -21.02 -7.72 14.81
N LEU A 267 -19.89 -8.24 15.34
CA LEU A 267 -18.57 -7.95 14.82
C LEU A 267 -18.37 -8.60 13.45
N GLN A 268 -17.95 -7.82 12.48
CA GLN A 268 -17.58 -8.26 11.15
C GLN A 268 -16.14 -7.80 10.85
N GLU A 269 -15.36 -8.64 10.21
CA GLU A 269 -13.95 -8.35 9.90
C GLU A 269 -13.72 -8.31 8.39
N PHE A 270 -12.73 -7.53 7.96
CA PHE A 270 -12.28 -7.48 6.57
C PHE A 270 -10.75 -7.36 6.50
N GLY A 271 -10.18 -7.69 5.34
CA GLY A 271 -8.73 -7.80 5.18
C GLY A 271 -8.16 -9.03 5.88
N LYS A 272 -6.88 -8.98 6.26
CA LYS A 272 -6.20 -10.07 6.97
C LYS A 272 -5.69 -9.60 8.32
N GLU A 273 -6.19 -10.21 9.38
CA GLU A 273 -5.60 -10.01 10.70
C GLU A 273 -4.16 -10.56 10.72
N LYS A 274 -3.24 -9.78 11.26
CA LYS A 274 -1.85 -10.17 11.48
C LYS A 274 -1.60 -10.26 12.96
N THR A 275 -0.81 -11.23 13.37
CA THR A 275 -0.38 -11.37 14.77
C THR A 275 0.69 -10.33 15.15
N ASP A 276 1.34 -9.74 14.16
CA ASP A 276 2.46 -8.81 14.34
C ASP A 276 2.27 -7.58 13.44
N PHE A 277 1.63 -6.56 13.97
CA PHE A 277 1.57 -5.25 13.34
C PHE A 277 2.74 -4.38 13.82
N PRO A 278 3.43 -3.67 12.90
CA PRO A 278 4.39 -2.66 13.32
C PRO A 278 3.78 -1.64 14.28
N GLU A 279 4.52 -1.22 15.30
CA GLU A 279 4.05 -0.30 16.35
C GLU A 279 3.45 1.02 15.80
N ASN A 280 3.96 1.50 14.66
CA ASN A 280 3.46 2.71 14.02
C ASN A 280 2.29 2.47 13.05
N THR A 281 1.69 1.29 13.04
CA THR A 281 0.48 1.06 12.26
C THR A 281 -0.66 1.87 12.84
N SER A 282 -1.18 2.81 12.06
CA SER A 282 -2.26 3.70 12.48
C SER A 282 -3.61 3.19 12.00
N PHE A 283 -4.62 3.43 12.82
CA PHE A 283 -6.01 3.08 12.52
C PHE A 283 -6.93 4.30 12.69
N ILE A 284 -7.90 4.42 11.80
CA ILE A 284 -9.12 5.20 12.05
C ILE A 284 -9.96 4.39 13.02
N VAL A 285 -10.53 5.07 14.00
CA VAL A 285 -11.44 4.48 14.99
C VAL A 285 -12.73 5.31 15.03
N TRP A 286 -13.87 4.66 14.84
CA TRP A 286 -15.19 5.23 15.10
C TRP A 286 -15.71 4.66 16.40
N GLN A 287 -16.05 5.55 17.34
CA GLN A 287 -16.42 5.18 18.70
C GLN A 287 -17.71 5.90 19.10
N ILE A 288 -18.59 5.15 19.73
CA ILE A 288 -19.76 5.71 20.40
C ILE A 288 -19.34 6.40 21.70
N LYS A 289 -20.12 7.37 22.13
CA LYS A 289 -19.89 8.06 23.41
C LYS A 289 -20.44 7.24 24.58
#